data_46738f793573aeaebdd86b814eb1edee
#
_entry.id   46738f793573aeaebdd86b814eb1edee
#
_cell.length_a   1.000
_cell.length_b   1.000
_cell.length_c   1.000
_cell.angle_alpha   90.00
_cell.angle_beta   90.00
_cell.angle_gamma   90.00
#
_symmetry.space_group_name_H-M   'P 1'
#
loop_
_entity.id
_entity.type
_entity.pdbx_description
1 polymer ?
#
loop_
_entity_poly.entity_id
_entity_poly.type
_entity_poly.pdbx_seq_one_letter_code
_entity_poly.pdbx_strand_id
1 'polypeptide(L)'
;MSELYRKIEELDPDRRNMIITVVEGSSIGEKALISDHRLVCSSVSGGHFARFQDEAEAVDVSGMSVVGGCRVFSEFLCREKRLVVCGAGHVSIPVIRMGRMLGFHVIVLEDRPEFADHASDAEASEVFCEAFEDGLDRIEGDEDTYFVIVTRGHRYDQVCLERIVRKKNAYIGMIGSRKRSAMVKELVIAGGADPEKIAGIHSPIGLDIGAETPEEIAVSIMAEIIKVKNQRRRCKGYPSELLDAVLGRTSGNSSCEAPQKILATIISRKGSAPRTAGTKIGRAHV
;
A
#
# COMPACT_ATOMS: atom_id res chain seq x y z
N MET A 1 12.81 -22.15 1.84
CA MET A 1 11.59 -21.34 1.59
C MET A 1 11.56 -20.04 2.43
N SER A 2 11.89 -20.05 3.72
CA SER A 2 11.98 -18.84 4.57
C SER A 2 13.00 -17.81 4.06
N GLU A 3 14.08 -18.24 3.42
CA GLU A 3 15.12 -17.35 2.87
C GLU A 3 14.59 -16.46 1.72
N LEU A 4 13.78 -17.02 0.82
CA LEU A 4 13.16 -16.25 -0.27
C LEU A 4 12.27 -15.11 0.27
N TYR A 5 11.49 -15.38 1.32
CA TYR A 5 10.63 -14.36 1.92
C TYR A 5 11.42 -13.29 2.70
N ARG A 6 12.58 -13.62 3.30
CA ARG A 6 13.50 -12.62 3.87
C ARG A 6 14.06 -11.71 2.78
N LYS A 7 14.41 -12.28 1.63
CA LYS A 7 14.91 -11.51 0.49
C LYS A 7 13.88 -10.51 -0.05
N ILE A 8 12.58 -10.78 0.09
CA ILE A 8 11.53 -9.81 -0.29
C ILE A 8 11.66 -8.52 0.52
N GLU A 9 11.97 -8.60 1.82
CA GLU A 9 12.15 -7.42 2.68
C GLU A 9 13.42 -6.62 2.37
N GLU A 10 14.44 -7.29 1.84
CA GLU A 10 15.72 -6.68 1.47
C GLU A 10 15.69 -6.02 0.07
N LEU A 11 14.65 -6.28 -0.73
CA LEU A 11 14.55 -5.71 -2.06
C LEU A 11 14.37 -4.20 -2.00
N ASP A 12 15.06 -3.51 -2.90
CA ASP A 12 14.76 -2.11 -3.18
C ASP A 12 13.35 -2.01 -3.80
N PRO A 13 12.40 -1.43 -3.07
CA PRO A 13 11.01 -1.40 -3.52
C PRO A 13 10.75 -0.40 -4.66
N ASP A 14 11.70 0.48 -4.97
CA ASP A 14 11.63 1.36 -6.15
C ASP A 14 11.99 0.60 -7.44
N ARG A 15 12.57 -0.60 -7.31
CA ARG A 15 12.86 -1.48 -8.43
C ARG A 15 11.64 -2.31 -8.85
N ARG A 16 11.74 -2.84 -10.05
CA ARG A 16 10.74 -3.76 -10.59
C ARG A 16 10.93 -5.15 -10.01
N ASN A 17 10.29 -5.43 -8.89
CA ASN A 17 10.38 -6.71 -8.20
C ASN A 17 9.22 -7.62 -8.59
N MET A 18 9.52 -8.90 -8.81
CA MET A 18 8.56 -9.92 -9.19
C MET A 18 8.86 -11.24 -8.50
N ILE A 19 7.83 -11.93 -8.06
CA ILE A 19 7.91 -13.34 -7.67
C ILE A 19 7.25 -14.21 -8.73
N ILE A 20 7.94 -15.28 -9.15
CA ILE A 20 7.43 -16.27 -10.10
C ILE A 20 7.31 -17.61 -9.38
N THR A 21 6.21 -18.31 -9.59
CA THR A 21 5.96 -19.63 -9.00
C THR A 21 5.60 -20.63 -10.08
N VAL A 22 6.24 -21.79 -10.10
CA VAL A 22 5.83 -22.91 -10.95
C VAL A 22 4.52 -23.47 -10.43
N VAL A 23 3.48 -23.45 -11.26
CA VAL A 23 2.12 -23.89 -10.88
C VAL A 23 1.69 -25.16 -11.59
N GLU A 24 2.41 -25.56 -12.65
CA GLU A 24 2.16 -26.79 -13.39
C GLU A 24 3.47 -27.27 -14.05
N GLY A 25 3.74 -28.57 -13.99
CA GLY A 25 4.96 -29.21 -14.52
C GLY A 25 5.74 -29.97 -13.44
N SER A 26 6.99 -30.33 -13.73
CA SER A 26 7.82 -31.18 -12.88
C SER A 26 8.35 -30.52 -11.62
N SER A 27 8.34 -29.18 -11.56
CA SER A 27 8.92 -28.38 -10.47
C SER A 27 7.84 -27.54 -9.74
N ILE A 28 6.61 -28.06 -9.65
CA ILE A 28 5.48 -27.38 -8.98
C ILE A 28 5.89 -26.90 -7.58
N GLY A 29 5.57 -25.63 -7.29
CA GLY A 29 5.83 -24.99 -6.00
C GLY A 29 7.19 -24.29 -5.92
N GLU A 30 8.11 -24.52 -6.88
CA GLU A 30 9.35 -23.76 -6.93
C GLU A 30 9.05 -22.29 -7.21
N LYS A 31 9.77 -21.41 -6.50
CA LYS A 31 9.61 -19.96 -6.60
C LYS A 31 10.94 -19.31 -6.93
N ALA A 32 10.87 -18.18 -7.66
CA ALA A 32 12.01 -17.32 -7.89
C ALA A 32 11.62 -15.86 -7.63
N LEU A 33 12.60 -15.09 -7.17
CA LEU A 33 12.53 -13.67 -6.96
C LEU A 33 13.38 -12.97 -8.01
N ILE A 34 12.76 -12.06 -8.75
CA ILE A 34 13.40 -11.33 -9.85
C ILE A 34 13.30 -9.83 -9.53
N SER A 35 14.42 -9.11 -9.66
CA SER A 35 14.50 -7.67 -9.51
C SER A 35 15.16 -7.06 -10.74
N ASP A 36 14.50 -6.09 -11.40
CA ASP A 36 14.99 -5.45 -12.63
C ASP A 36 15.49 -6.45 -13.67
N HIS A 37 14.68 -7.49 -13.97
CA HIS A 37 15.01 -8.55 -14.92
C HIS A 37 16.26 -9.38 -14.55
N ARG A 38 16.59 -9.47 -13.25
CA ARG A 38 17.69 -10.32 -12.76
C ARG A 38 17.20 -11.25 -11.68
N LEU A 39 17.57 -12.51 -11.77
CA LEU A 39 17.28 -13.51 -10.75
C LEU A 39 18.04 -13.19 -9.46
N VAL A 40 17.32 -12.85 -8.38
CA VAL A 40 17.89 -12.57 -7.07
C VAL A 40 18.12 -13.86 -6.28
N CYS A 41 17.09 -14.71 -6.23
CA CYS A 41 17.18 -16.03 -5.60
C CYS A 41 16.06 -16.94 -6.10
N SER A 42 16.25 -18.25 -5.89
CA SER A 42 15.20 -19.26 -6.07
C SER A 42 15.04 -20.11 -4.82
N SER A 43 13.86 -20.69 -4.64
CA SER A 43 13.55 -21.55 -3.48
C SER A 43 14.27 -22.91 -3.54
N VAL A 44 14.78 -23.28 -4.71
CA VAL A 44 15.53 -24.55 -4.96
C VAL A 44 16.83 -24.19 -5.65
N SER A 45 17.96 -24.46 -4.99
CA SER A 45 19.29 -24.24 -5.58
C SER A 45 19.51 -25.18 -6.77
N GLY A 46 19.93 -24.62 -7.93
CA GLY A 46 20.07 -25.40 -9.16
C GLY A 46 18.75 -25.94 -9.73
N GLY A 47 17.61 -25.46 -9.26
CA GLY A 47 16.28 -25.87 -9.67
C GLY A 47 15.87 -25.41 -11.08
N HIS A 48 14.57 -25.36 -11.29
CA HIS A 48 13.98 -24.99 -12.58
C HIS A 48 14.38 -23.57 -13.03
N PHE A 49 14.24 -22.59 -12.14
CA PHE A 49 14.56 -21.21 -12.48
C PHE A 49 16.06 -20.93 -12.66
N ALA A 50 16.94 -21.72 -12.03
CA ALA A 50 18.37 -21.62 -12.30
C ALA A 50 18.75 -22.20 -13.68
N ARG A 51 18.02 -23.22 -14.15
CA ARG A 51 18.25 -23.85 -15.48
C ARG A 51 17.68 -23.02 -16.62
N PHE A 52 16.60 -22.30 -16.39
CA PHE A 52 15.89 -21.49 -17.37
C PHE A 52 15.90 -20.00 -16.95
N GLN A 53 17.07 -19.53 -16.51
CA GLN A 53 17.23 -18.19 -15.93
C GLN A 53 16.87 -17.10 -16.94
N ASP A 54 17.36 -17.16 -18.16
CA ASP A 54 17.10 -16.15 -19.19
C ASP A 54 15.59 -16.01 -19.50
N GLU A 55 14.87 -17.15 -19.56
CA GLU A 55 13.42 -17.14 -19.78
C GLU A 55 12.68 -16.57 -18.56
N ALA A 56 13.14 -16.88 -17.35
CA ALA A 56 12.55 -16.35 -16.12
C ALA A 56 12.76 -14.82 -15.99
N GLU A 57 13.95 -14.35 -16.32
CA GLU A 57 14.32 -12.92 -16.31
C GLU A 57 13.57 -12.11 -17.40
N ALA A 58 13.19 -12.78 -18.50
CA ALA A 58 12.39 -12.18 -19.57
C ALA A 58 10.91 -12.00 -19.22
N VAL A 59 10.41 -12.63 -18.14
CA VAL A 59 9.02 -12.45 -17.72
C VAL A 59 8.81 -11.03 -17.19
N ASP A 60 7.88 -10.31 -17.84
CA ASP A 60 7.67 -8.89 -17.56
C ASP A 60 6.21 -8.51 -17.26
N VAL A 61 5.32 -9.50 -17.15
CA VAL A 61 3.89 -9.31 -16.89
C VAL A 61 3.42 -10.14 -15.72
N SER A 62 2.42 -9.63 -14.98
CA SER A 62 1.74 -10.45 -13.98
C SER A 62 0.73 -11.37 -14.63
N GLY A 63 0.67 -12.61 -14.17
CA GLY A 63 -0.26 -13.61 -14.65
C GLY A 63 0.40 -14.94 -15.01
N MET A 64 -0.26 -15.68 -15.88
CA MET A 64 0.23 -16.98 -16.33
C MET A 64 1.16 -16.81 -17.53
N SER A 65 2.32 -17.45 -17.48
CA SER A 65 3.29 -17.56 -18.58
C SER A 65 3.92 -18.96 -18.60
N VAL A 66 4.89 -19.16 -19.48
CA VAL A 66 5.64 -20.42 -19.58
C VAL A 66 7.12 -20.11 -19.47
N VAL A 67 7.83 -20.88 -18.64
CA VAL A 67 9.28 -20.82 -18.47
C VAL A 67 9.80 -22.24 -18.49
N GLY A 68 10.76 -22.55 -19.34
CA GLY A 68 11.34 -23.90 -19.47
C GLY A 68 10.30 -25.01 -19.66
N GLY A 69 9.23 -24.75 -20.40
CA GLY A 69 8.14 -25.70 -20.62
C GLY A 69 7.19 -25.92 -19.45
N CYS A 70 7.42 -25.30 -18.29
CA CYS A 70 6.50 -25.30 -17.13
C CYS A 70 5.61 -24.05 -17.12
N ARG A 71 4.33 -24.22 -16.70
CA ARG A 71 3.46 -23.06 -16.47
C ARG A 71 3.83 -22.39 -15.15
N VAL A 72 4.02 -21.09 -15.21
CA VAL A 72 4.37 -20.27 -14.06
C VAL A 72 3.33 -19.18 -13.85
N PHE A 73 3.12 -18.81 -12.58
CA PHE A 73 2.37 -17.63 -12.19
C PHE A 73 3.32 -16.56 -11.67
N SER A 74 3.31 -15.41 -12.31
CA SER A 74 4.14 -14.26 -11.96
C SER A 74 3.30 -13.14 -11.36
N GLU A 75 3.85 -12.45 -10.39
CA GLU A 75 3.21 -11.31 -9.74
C GLU A 75 4.24 -10.26 -9.34
N PHE A 76 3.91 -8.98 -9.59
CA PHE A 76 4.73 -7.90 -9.11
C PHE A 76 4.62 -7.76 -7.60
N LEU A 77 5.77 -7.58 -6.97
CA LEU A 77 5.87 -7.21 -5.56
C LEU A 77 5.80 -5.69 -5.46
N CYS A 78 4.96 -5.20 -4.58
CA CYS A 78 4.79 -3.80 -4.29
C CYS A 78 5.03 -3.52 -2.84
N ARG A 79 5.32 -2.28 -2.55
CA ARG A 79 5.22 -1.76 -1.19
C ARG A 79 3.79 -1.88 -0.68
N GLU A 80 3.65 -2.00 0.62
CA GLU A 80 2.39 -1.79 1.30
C GLU A 80 1.94 -0.35 1.05
N LYS A 81 0.71 -0.17 0.58
CA LYS A 81 0.17 1.17 0.32
C LYS A 81 -0.09 1.88 1.62
N ARG A 82 0.49 3.06 1.77
CA ARG A 82 0.34 3.89 2.96
C ARG A 82 -0.71 4.97 2.74
N LEU A 83 -1.63 5.10 3.69
CA LEU A 83 -2.60 6.19 3.74
C LEU A 83 -2.25 7.07 4.93
N VAL A 84 -1.70 8.25 4.66
CA VAL A 84 -1.33 9.23 5.69
C VAL A 84 -2.45 10.24 5.83
N VAL A 85 -3.10 10.26 6.98
CA VAL A 85 -4.24 11.13 7.29
C VAL A 85 -3.78 12.22 8.26
N CYS A 86 -3.79 13.46 7.81
CA CYS A 86 -3.49 14.64 8.62
C CYS A 86 -4.78 15.19 9.23
N GLY A 87 -4.96 14.96 10.53
CA GLY A 87 -6.16 15.25 11.29
C GLY A 87 -6.96 14.01 11.67
N ALA A 88 -7.55 14.01 12.87
CA ALA A 88 -8.37 12.93 13.41
C ALA A 88 -9.79 13.37 13.76
N GLY A 89 -10.38 14.29 12.97
CA GLY A 89 -11.75 14.76 13.13
C GLY A 89 -12.80 13.75 12.62
N HIS A 90 -14.06 14.17 12.62
CA HIS A 90 -15.20 13.30 12.28
C HIS A 90 -15.10 12.64 10.91
N VAL A 91 -14.55 13.33 9.89
CA VAL A 91 -14.35 12.75 8.54
C VAL A 91 -13.20 11.74 8.54
N SER A 92 -12.18 11.96 9.38
CA SER A 92 -11.00 11.08 9.43
C SER A 92 -11.34 9.69 9.93
N ILE A 93 -12.21 9.55 10.92
CA ILE A 93 -12.56 8.27 11.53
C ILE A 93 -13.09 7.25 10.50
N PRO A 94 -14.13 7.55 9.70
CA PRO A 94 -14.57 6.63 8.64
C PRO A 94 -13.52 6.46 7.53
N VAL A 95 -12.67 7.46 7.21
CA VAL A 95 -11.54 7.31 6.26
C VAL A 95 -10.54 6.28 6.78
N ILE A 96 -10.16 6.34 8.06
CA ILE A 96 -9.24 5.40 8.71
C ILE A 96 -9.80 3.97 8.60
N ARG A 97 -11.04 3.75 9.05
CA ARG A 97 -11.68 2.43 9.01
C ARG A 97 -11.76 1.86 7.59
N MET A 98 -12.21 2.67 6.62
CA MET A 98 -12.25 2.23 5.22
C MET A 98 -10.85 2.00 4.63
N GLY A 99 -9.86 2.82 4.99
CA GLY A 99 -8.48 2.61 4.60
C GLY A 99 -7.96 1.25 5.04
N ARG A 100 -8.18 0.89 6.32
CA ARG A 100 -7.83 -0.43 6.87
C ARG A 100 -8.56 -1.57 6.15
N MET A 101 -9.87 -1.46 5.95
CA MET A 101 -10.67 -2.45 5.19
C MET A 101 -10.17 -2.65 3.77
N LEU A 102 -9.62 -1.61 3.14
CA LEU A 102 -9.07 -1.64 1.77
C LEU A 102 -7.60 -2.07 1.72
N GLY A 103 -7.01 -2.41 2.87
CA GLY A 103 -5.66 -2.95 2.98
C GLY A 103 -4.56 -1.89 2.88
N PHE A 104 -4.83 -0.65 3.30
CA PHE A 104 -3.80 0.35 3.50
C PHE A 104 -3.17 0.21 4.89
N HIS A 105 -1.88 0.49 4.98
CA HIS A 105 -1.24 0.85 6.23
C HIS A 105 -1.61 2.30 6.55
N VAL A 106 -2.46 2.50 7.54
CA VAL A 106 -3.03 3.82 7.85
C VAL A 106 -2.22 4.49 8.94
N ILE A 107 -1.61 5.62 8.61
CA ILE A 107 -0.84 6.47 9.53
C ILE A 107 -1.65 7.73 9.78
N VAL A 108 -1.84 8.10 11.04
CA VAL A 108 -2.59 9.31 11.42
C VAL A 108 -1.68 10.29 12.15
N LEU A 109 -1.77 11.55 11.76
CA LEU A 109 -1.12 12.66 12.43
C LEU A 109 -2.20 13.56 13.05
N GLU A 110 -2.11 13.82 14.34
CA GLU A 110 -3.02 14.72 15.07
C GLU A 110 -2.27 15.37 16.25
N ASP A 111 -2.43 16.66 16.44
CA ASP A 111 -1.73 17.42 17.50
C ASP A 111 -2.48 17.44 18.84
N ARG A 112 -3.70 16.91 18.89
CA ARG A 112 -4.56 16.85 20.09
C ARG A 112 -4.70 15.43 20.60
N PRO A 113 -4.28 15.13 21.85
CA PRO A 113 -4.29 13.77 22.39
C PRO A 113 -5.65 13.07 22.31
N GLU A 114 -6.73 13.76 22.70
CA GLU A 114 -8.09 13.21 22.68
C GLU A 114 -8.50 12.72 21.28
N PHE A 115 -8.14 13.43 20.21
CA PHE A 115 -8.44 13.03 18.84
C PHE A 115 -7.49 11.94 18.33
N ALA A 116 -6.24 11.92 18.80
CA ALA A 116 -5.31 10.85 18.51
C ALA A 116 -5.80 9.51 19.10
N ASP A 117 -6.39 9.54 20.30
CA ASP A 117 -7.03 8.36 20.90
C ASP A 117 -8.19 7.84 20.03
N HIS A 118 -9.05 8.74 19.51
CA HIS A 118 -10.12 8.33 18.58
C HIS A 118 -9.59 7.70 17.29
N ALA A 119 -8.43 8.13 16.79
CA ALA A 119 -7.80 7.50 15.63
C ALA A 119 -7.28 6.10 15.96
N SER A 120 -6.76 5.89 17.17
CA SER A 120 -6.35 4.58 17.66
C SER A 120 -7.54 3.63 17.81
N ASP A 121 -8.66 4.12 18.36
CA ASP A 121 -9.92 3.38 18.47
C ASP A 121 -10.54 3.04 17.09
N ALA A 122 -10.20 3.82 16.06
CA ALA A 122 -10.57 3.54 14.68
C ALA A 122 -9.63 2.55 13.98
N GLU A 123 -8.73 1.90 14.73
CA GLU A 123 -7.78 0.88 14.28
C GLU A 123 -6.74 1.41 13.26
N ALA A 124 -6.30 2.68 13.38
CA ALA A 124 -5.14 3.16 12.63
C ALA A 124 -3.93 2.26 12.89
N SER A 125 -3.09 2.04 11.87
CA SER A 125 -1.88 1.21 12.01
C SER A 125 -0.84 1.91 12.89
N GLU A 126 -0.74 3.23 12.74
CA GLU A 126 0.14 4.10 13.52
C GLU A 126 -0.55 5.42 13.79
N VAL A 127 -0.33 5.99 14.98
CA VAL A 127 -0.84 7.31 15.35
C VAL A 127 0.31 8.12 15.94
N PHE A 128 0.58 9.29 15.35
CA PHE A 128 1.55 10.26 15.85
C PHE A 128 0.79 11.43 16.46
N CYS A 129 0.87 11.56 17.79
CA CYS A 129 0.29 12.67 18.53
C CYS A 129 1.34 13.77 18.74
N GLU A 130 1.55 14.59 17.72
CA GLU A 130 2.56 15.66 17.72
C GLU A 130 2.19 16.75 16.72
N ALA A 131 2.99 17.82 16.63
CA ALA A 131 2.79 18.86 15.62
C ALA A 131 2.87 18.26 14.20
N PHE A 132 2.02 18.74 13.28
CA PHE A 132 1.96 18.20 11.93
C PHE A 132 3.30 18.30 11.18
N GLU A 133 4.07 19.34 11.44
CA GLU A 133 5.40 19.54 10.87
C GLU A 133 6.34 18.41 11.25
N ASP A 134 6.41 18.13 12.54
CA ASP A 134 7.35 17.16 13.10
C ASP A 134 6.98 15.74 12.66
N GLY A 135 5.68 15.40 12.70
CA GLY A 135 5.20 14.11 12.25
C GLY A 135 5.40 13.90 10.75
N LEU A 136 5.11 14.91 9.94
CA LEU A 136 5.33 14.82 8.49
C LEU A 136 6.82 14.72 8.14
N ASP A 137 7.71 15.35 8.89
CA ASP A 137 9.15 15.26 8.62
C ASP A 137 9.71 13.85 8.86
N ARG A 138 9.08 13.03 9.70
CA ARG A 138 9.44 11.63 9.94
C ARG A 138 8.87 10.67 8.87
N ILE A 139 7.79 11.04 8.20
CA ILE A 139 7.14 10.20 7.20
C ILE A 139 7.78 10.46 5.85
N GLU A 140 8.57 9.50 5.38
CA GLU A 140 9.04 9.51 3.99
C GLU A 140 7.88 9.19 3.04
N GLY A 141 7.76 9.97 1.96
CA GLY A 141 6.82 9.70 0.90
C GLY A 141 7.43 8.79 -0.18
N ASP A 142 6.60 7.97 -0.81
CA ASP A 142 6.96 7.15 -1.97
C ASP A 142 5.81 7.07 -2.98
N GLU A 143 6.02 6.33 -4.06
CA GLU A 143 5.05 6.15 -5.15
C GLU A 143 3.77 5.39 -4.72
N ASP A 144 3.73 4.82 -3.51
CA ASP A 144 2.58 4.11 -2.92
C ASP A 144 2.03 4.82 -1.68
N THR A 145 2.43 6.09 -1.44
CA THR A 145 1.95 6.91 -0.32
C THR A 145 0.83 7.85 -0.76
N TYR A 146 -0.30 7.80 -0.07
CA TYR A 146 -1.50 8.60 -0.30
C TYR A 146 -1.69 9.54 0.87
N PHE A 147 -1.66 10.84 0.63
CA PHE A 147 -1.85 11.87 1.66
C PHE A 147 -3.26 12.43 1.62
N VAL A 148 -3.91 12.47 2.79
CA VAL A 148 -5.24 13.02 3.01
C VAL A 148 -5.17 14.10 4.07
N ILE A 149 -5.38 15.37 3.67
CA ILE A 149 -5.36 16.53 4.54
C ILE A 149 -6.80 16.86 4.91
N VAL A 150 -7.18 16.56 6.15
CA VAL A 150 -8.54 16.73 6.71
C VAL A 150 -8.45 17.41 8.09
N THR A 151 -7.60 18.43 8.19
CA THR A 151 -7.35 19.15 9.43
C THR A 151 -8.51 20.08 9.81
N ARG A 152 -8.48 20.58 11.04
CA ARG A 152 -9.49 21.51 11.57
C ARG A 152 -9.46 22.92 10.98
N GLY A 153 -8.42 23.30 10.21
CA GLY A 153 -8.30 24.68 9.76
C GLY A 153 -7.26 24.92 8.67
N HIS A 154 -7.49 25.95 7.87
CA HIS A 154 -6.66 26.31 6.71
C HIS A 154 -5.17 26.53 7.03
N ARG A 155 -4.84 27.00 8.24
CA ARG A 155 -3.46 27.16 8.71
C ARG A 155 -2.73 25.81 8.77
N TYR A 156 -3.39 24.79 9.28
CA TYR A 156 -2.84 23.45 9.37
C TYR A 156 -2.83 22.78 8.00
N ASP A 157 -3.85 23.02 7.16
CA ASP A 157 -3.87 22.53 5.78
C ASP A 157 -2.67 23.04 4.99
N GLN A 158 -2.34 24.35 5.14
CA GLN A 158 -1.17 24.96 4.50
C GLN A 158 0.13 24.29 4.96
N VAL A 159 0.33 24.19 6.26
CA VAL A 159 1.50 23.57 6.88
C VAL A 159 1.69 22.14 6.38
N CYS A 160 0.63 21.33 6.38
CA CYS A 160 0.66 19.98 5.85
C CYS A 160 1.02 19.95 4.37
N LEU A 161 0.39 20.80 3.56
CA LEU A 161 0.60 20.81 2.13
C LEU A 161 2.02 21.23 1.76
N GLU A 162 2.61 22.23 2.44
CA GLU A 162 3.99 22.68 2.22
C GLU A 162 5.02 21.57 2.44
N ARG A 163 4.77 20.66 3.39
CA ARG A 163 5.65 19.51 3.66
C ARG A 163 5.42 18.39 2.67
N ILE A 164 4.15 18.06 2.40
CA ILE A 164 3.76 16.90 1.58
C ILE A 164 4.12 17.09 0.11
N VAL A 165 3.97 18.29 -0.45
CA VAL A 165 4.24 18.56 -1.88
C VAL A 165 5.70 18.33 -2.29
N ARG A 166 6.61 18.33 -1.33
CA ARG A 166 8.05 18.06 -1.54
C ARG A 166 8.37 16.57 -1.55
N LYS A 167 7.43 15.72 -1.09
CA LYS A 167 7.60 14.27 -0.97
C LYS A 167 7.12 13.56 -2.23
N LYS A 168 7.70 12.40 -2.52
CA LYS A 168 7.11 11.47 -3.49
C LYS A 168 5.76 11.02 -2.97
N ASN A 169 4.79 10.87 -3.87
CA ASN A 169 3.45 10.44 -3.48
C ASN A 169 2.68 9.83 -4.66
N ALA A 170 1.67 9.03 -4.33
CA ALA A 170 0.68 8.53 -5.26
C ALA A 170 -0.51 9.50 -5.41
N TYR A 171 -0.80 10.24 -4.33
CA TYR A 171 -2.01 11.05 -4.24
C TYR A 171 -1.86 12.08 -3.12
N ILE A 172 -2.34 13.28 -3.37
CA ILE A 172 -2.54 14.31 -2.34
C ILE A 172 -3.97 14.81 -2.49
N GLY A 173 -4.76 14.67 -1.42
CA GLY A 173 -6.10 15.24 -1.34
C GLY A 173 -6.25 16.17 -0.14
N MET A 174 -6.94 17.29 -0.32
CA MET A 174 -7.16 18.28 0.74
C MET A 174 -8.63 18.67 0.82
N ILE A 175 -9.19 18.60 2.03
CA ILE A 175 -10.57 19.01 2.31
C ILE A 175 -10.70 20.54 2.27
N GLY A 176 -11.83 21.00 1.82
CA GLY A 176 -12.18 22.43 1.87
C GLY A 176 -13.05 22.85 0.70
N SER A 177 -13.69 24.03 0.85
CA SER A 177 -14.39 24.64 -0.28
C SER A 177 -13.43 25.04 -1.39
N ARG A 178 -13.91 25.14 -2.64
CA ARG A 178 -13.09 25.56 -3.79
C ARG A 178 -12.33 26.86 -3.52
N LYS A 179 -12.98 27.86 -2.88
CA LYS A 179 -12.36 29.14 -2.54
C LYS A 179 -11.23 28.97 -1.52
N ARG A 180 -11.45 28.18 -0.45
CA ARG A 180 -10.44 27.90 0.58
C ARG A 180 -9.26 27.14 0.02
N SER A 181 -9.52 26.12 -0.80
CA SER A 181 -8.49 25.32 -1.46
C SER A 181 -7.62 26.17 -2.38
N ALA A 182 -8.21 27.08 -3.16
CA ALA A 182 -7.46 27.98 -4.03
C ALA A 182 -6.53 28.89 -3.22
N MET A 183 -7.02 29.48 -2.12
CA MET A 183 -6.22 30.33 -1.25
C MET A 183 -5.01 29.59 -0.66
N VAL A 184 -5.21 28.35 -0.16
CA VAL A 184 -4.11 27.56 0.40
C VAL A 184 -3.09 27.22 -0.70
N LYS A 185 -3.54 26.81 -1.88
CA LYS A 185 -2.65 26.52 -3.03
C LYS A 185 -1.81 27.74 -3.43
N GLU A 186 -2.41 28.91 -3.50
CA GLU A 186 -1.71 30.17 -3.81
C GLU A 186 -0.63 30.51 -2.76
N LEU A 187 -0.93 30.34 -1.46
CA LEU A 187 0.04 30.57 -0.38
C LEU A 187 1.23 29.61 -0.48
N VAL A 188 0.98 28.34 -0.78
CA VAL A 188 2.03 27.31 -0.89
C VAL A 188 2.89 27.57 -2.13
N ILE A 189 2.32 28.02 -3.25
CA ILE A 189 3.07 28.43 -4.44
C ILE A 189 3.92 29.66 -4.12
N ALA A 190 3.37 30.67 -3.43
CA ALA A 190 4.11 31.84 -2.99
C ALA A 190 5.27 31.49 -2.05
N GLY A 191 5.15 30.40 -1.28
CA GLY A 191 6.20 29.80 -0.45
C GLY A 191 7.26 28.98 -1.23
N GLY A 192 7.21 28.98 -2.58
CA GLY A 192 8.19 28.35 -3.45
C GLY A 192 7.91 26.92 -3.87
N ALA A 193 6.66 26.44 -3.70
CA ALA A 193 6.26 25.14 -4.22
C ALA A 193 6.06 25.19 -5.75
N ASP A 194 6.33 24.06 -6.40
CA ASP A 194 6.14 23.89 -7.83
C ASP A 194 4.65 23.97 -8.23
N PRO A 195 4.24 24.94 -9.06
CA PRO A 195 2.85 25.10 -9.47
C PRO A 195 2.27 23.86 -10.17
N GLU A 196 3.08 23.08 -10.91
CA GLU A 196 2.61 21.87 -11.60
C GLU A 196 2.23 20.79 -10.60
N LYS A 197 3.03 20.62 -9.54
CA LYS A 197 2.70 19.69 -8.44
C LYS A 197 1.44 20.14 -7.70
N ILE A 198 1.29 21.42 -7.45
CA ILE A 198 0.11 21.99 -6.78
C ILE A 198 -1.16 21.83 -7.64
N ALA A 199 -1.05 21.94 -8.96
CA ALA A 199 -2.17 21.70 -9.87
C ALA A 199 -2.69 20.26 -9.83
N GLY A 200 -1.81 19.30 -9.57
CA GLY A 200 -2.17 17.87 -9.43
C GLY A 200 -2.87 17.49 -8.12
N ILE A 201 -3.04 18.41 -7.18
CA ILE A 201 -3.66 18.15 -5.88
C ILE A 201 -5.18 18.10 -6.01
N HIS A 202 -5.78 17.03 -5.50
CA HIS A 202 -7.22 16.83 -5.44
C HIS A 202 -7.83 17.72 -4.34
N SER A 203 -8.44 18.82 -4.75
CA SER A 203 -9.02 19.79 -3.83
C SER A 203 -10.11 20.62 -4.50
N PRO A 204 -11.36 20.56 -4.04
CA PRO A 204 -11.86 19.75 -2.92
C PRO A 204 -11.58 18.25 -3.09
N ILE A 205 -11.22 17.58 -1.99
CA ILE A 205 -10.97 16.13 -1.96
C ILE A 205 -12.26 15.33 -2.19
N GLY A 206 -12.15 14.23 -2.92
CA GLY A 206 -13.23 13.28 -3.14
C GLY A 206 -13.97 13.49 -4.47
N LEU A 207 -14.68 12.45 -4.88
CA LEU A 207 -15.56 12.51 -6.05
C LEU A 207 -16.83 13.29 -5.70
N ASP A 208 -17.35 14.04 -6.68
CA ASP A 208 -18.63 14.75 -6.52
C ASP A 208 -19.80 13.74 -6.59
N ILE A 209 -20.27 13.33 -5.42
CA ILE A 209 -21.37 12.37 -5.23
C ILE A 209 -22.53 12.95 -4.43
N GLY A 210 -22.51 14.27 -4.14
CA GLY A 210 -23.52 14.92 -3.30
C GLY A 210 -23.40 14.54 -1.81
N ALA A 211 -22.19 14.22 -1.32
CA ALA A 211 -21.95 13.84 0.06
C ALA A 211 -22.20 14.99 1.05
N GLU A 212 -22.93 14.73 2.14
CA GLU A 212 -23.31 15.71 3.18
C GLU A 212 -22.76 15.31 4.55
N THR A 213 -22.85 14.03 4.93
CA THR A 213 -22.38 13.55 6.23
C THR A 213 -20.88 13.23 6.22
N PRO A 214 -20.19 13.21 7.39
CA PRO A 214 -18.80 12.80 7.49
C PRO A 214 -18.51 11.43 6.85
N GLU A 215 -19.43 10.47 7.02
CA GLU A 215 -19.32 9.12 6.46
C GLU A 215 -19.42 9.14 4.93
N GLU A 216 -20.37 9.91 4.37
CA GLU A 216 -20.53 10.06 2.93
C GLU A 216 -19.33 10.77 2.30
N ILE A 217 -18.81 11.83 2.97
CA ILE A 217 -17.57 12.51 2.56
C ILE A 217 -16.40 11.52 2.55
N ALA A 218 -16.29 10.67 3.56
CA ALA A 218 -15.25 9.65 3.60
C ALA A 218 -15.41 8.61 2.47
N VAL A 219 -16.64 8.21 2.13
CA VAL A 219 -16.91 7.37 0.94
C VAL A 219 -16.42 8.05 -0.33
N SER A 220 -16.75 9.32 -0.51
CA SER A 220 -16.31 10.13 -1.66
C SER A 220 -14.77 10.19 -1.77
N ILE A 221 -14.08 10.45 -0.65
CA ILE A 221 -12.61 10.45 -0.57
C ILE A 221 -12.05 9.10 -0.96
N MET A 222 -12.54 8.03 -0.34
CA MET A 222 -12.01 6.69 -0.61
C MET A 222 -12.33 6.20 -2.02
N ALA A 223 -13.46 6.60 -2.60
CA ALA A 223 -13.77 6.32 -4.00
C ALA A 223 -12.77 7.00 -4.96
N GLU A 224 -12.38 8.26 -4.69
CA GLU A 224 -11.35 8.96 -5.47
C GLU A 224 -9.98 8.28 -5.33
N ILE A 225 -9.58 7.93 -4.11
CA ILE A 225 -8.33 7.19 -3.84
C ILE A 225 -8.32 5.85 -4.58
N ILE A 226 -9.43 5.09 -4.56
CA ILE A 226 -9.56 3.82 -5.29
C ILE A 226 -9.42 4.06 -6.80
N LYS A 227 -10.03 5.12 -7.34
CA LYS A 227 -9.91 5.49 -8.76
C LYS A 227 -8.46 5.74 -9.13
N VAL A 228 -7.75 6.58 -8.41
CA VAL A 228 -6.33 6.89 -8.64
C VAL A 228 -5.47 5.63 -8.50
N LYS A 229 -5.66 4.87 -7.41
CA LYS A 229 -4.95 3.61 -7.19
C LYS A 229 -5.09 2.61 -8.34
N ASN A 230 -6.29 2.47 -8.89
CA ASN A 230 -6.56 1.49 -9.95
C ASN A 230 -6.12 1.94 -11.35
N GLN A 231 -5.86 3.24 -11.54
CA GLN A 231 -5.24 3.77 -12.75
C GLN A 231 -3.72 3.53 -12.79
N ARG A 232 -3.08 3.34 -11.63
CA ARG A 232 -1.67 2.99 -11.51
C ARG A 232 -1.48 1.47 -11.71
N ARG A 233 -0.22 1.01 -11.78
CA ARG A 233 0.06 -0.44 -11.94
C ARG A 233 -0.68 -1.27 -10.90
N ARG A 234 -1.40 -2.29 -11.37
CA ARG A 234 -2.01 -3.30 -10.50
C ARG A 234 -0.92 -4.24 -10.02
N CYS A 235 -0.41 -4.00 -8.85
CA CYS A 235 0.49 -4.91 -8.19
C CYS A 235 -0.06 -5.25 -6.80
N LYS A 236 0.31 -6.42 -6.29
CA LYS A 236 -0.09 -6.89 -4.96
C LYS A 236 1.18 -7.25 -4.20
N GLY A 237 1.45 -6.51 -3.14
CA GLY A 237 2.55 -6.81 -2.23
C GLY A 237 2.25 -8.00 -1.32
N TYR A 238 3.23 -8.33 -0.50
CA TYR A 238 3.06 -9.15 0.69
C TYR A 238 2.87 -8.20 1.87
N PRO A 239 1.67 -8.10 2.47
CA PRO A 239 1.46 -7.30 3.66
C PRO A 239 2.46 -7.67 4.76
N SER A 240 2.92 -6.71 5.54
CA SER A 240 3.87 -6.92 6.63
C SER A 240 3.40 -8.02 7.58
N GLU A 241 2.14 -8.00 7.98
CA GLU A 241 1.51 -9.02 8.81
C GLU A 241 1.64 -10.45 8.22
N LEU A 242 1.55 -10.57 6.88
CA LEU A 242 1.70 -11.84 6.20
C LEU A 242 3.16 -12.30 6.16
N LEU A 243 4.10 -11.39 5.92
CA LEU A 243 5.54 -11.68 5.96
C LEU A 243 5.95 -12.09 7.37
N ASP A 244 5.52 -11.38 8.39
CA ASP A 244 5.77 -11.70 9.78
C ASP A 244 5.22 -13.08 10.16
N ALA A 245 4.01 -13.41 9.69
CA ALA A 245 3.43 -14.72 9.89
C ALA A 245 4.26 -15.83 9.21
N VAL A 246 4.71 -15.61 7.96
CA VAL A 246 5.53 -16.57 7.21
C VAL A 246 6.92 -16.73 7.83
N LEU A 247 7.51 -15.63 8.32
CA LEU A 247 8.83 -15.62 8.97
C LEU A 247 8.81 -16.03 10.44
N GLY A 248 7.63 -16.27 11.02
CA GLY A 248 7.49 -16.72 12.39
C GLY A 248 7.68 -15.62 13.44
N ARG A 249 7.54 -14.35 13.08
CA ARG A 249 7.71 -13.20 13.98
C ARG A 249 6.44 -12.84 14.77
N THR A 250 5.29 -13.41 14.43
CA THR A 250 4.04 -13.21 15.19
C THR A 250 4.12 -13.95 16.51
N SER A 251 4.19 -13.22 17.61
CA SER A 251 4.18 -13.73 18.97
C SER A 251 2.79 -14.25 19.32
N GLY A 252 2.54 -15.52 19.11
CA GLY A 252 1.41 -16.24 19.70
C GLY A 252 1.92 -16.96 20.94
N ASN A 253 1.49 -16.52 22.11
CA ASN A 253 1.68 -17.25 23.38
C ASN A 253 0.91 -18.57 23.31
N SER A 254 1.54 -19.65 22.92
CA SER A 254 1.00 -21.00 23.12
C SER A 254 2.11 -22.03 23.11
N SER A 255 2.23 -22.73 24.18
CA SER A 255 3.10 -23.89 24.44
C SER A 255 2.63 -25.18 23.75
N CYS A 256 2.05 -25.10 22.58
CA CYS A 256 1.71 -26.22 21.71
C CYS A 256 2.53 -26.13 20.41
N GLU A 257 2.82 -27.29 19.80
CA GLU A 257 3.51 -27.40 18.51
C GLU A 257 3.05 -26.33 17.53
N ALA A 258 4.00 -25.58 16.94
CA ALA A 258 3.70 -24.46 16.06
C ALA A 258 2.74 -24.91 14.94
N PRO A 259 1.53 -24.34 14.83
CA PRO A 259 0.54 -24.79 13.85
C PRO A 259 1.10 -24.64 12.44
N GLN A 260 0.86 -25.64 11.59
CA GLN A 260 1.26 -25.58 10.19
C GLN A 260 0.61 -24.37 9.51
N LYS A 261 1.43 -23.42 9.09
CA LYS A 261 0.97 -22.22 8.40
C LYS A 261 0.89 -22.49 6.91
N ILE A 262 -0.26 -22.20 6.30
CA ILE A 262 -0.48 -22.35 4.85
C ILE A 262 -0.66 -20.98 4.25
N LEU A 263 0.13 -20.67 3.23
CA LEU A 263 -0.04 -19.51 2.36
C LEU A 263 -0.57 -19.98 1.01
N ALA A 264 -1.81 -19.63 0.68
CA ALA A 264 -2.40 -19.89 -0.62
C ALA A 264 -2.43 -18.62 -1.47
N THR A 265 -2.12 -18.73 -2.75
CA THR A 265 -2.24 -17.66 -3.74
C THR A 265 -3.28 -18.03 -4.78
N ILE A 266 -4.24 -17.16 -5.06
CA ILE A 266 -5.21 -17.37 -6.13
C ILE A 266 -4.48 -17.13 -7.47
N ILE A 267 -4.30 -18.14 -8.28
CA ILE A 267 -3.58 -18.04 -9.57
C ILE A 267 -4.52 -17.78 -10.76
N SER A 268 -5.78 -18.20 -10.66
CA SER A 268 -6.79 -17.94 -11.69
C SER A 268 -8.20 -17.89 -11.11
N ARG A 269 -9.13 -17.29 -11.84
CA ARG A 269 -10.55 -17.30 -11.49
C ARG A 269 -11.42 -17.60 -12.72
N LYS A 270 -12.54 -18.26 -12.51
CA LYS A 270 -13.60 -18.42 -13.52
C LYS A 270 -14.89 -17.83 -12.94
N GLY A 271 -15.64 -17.09 -13.76
CA GLY A 271 -16.89 -16.46 -13.34
C GLY A 271 -16.72 -15.27 -12.37
N SER A 272 -17.81 -14.93 -11.65
CA SER A 272 -17.83 -13.86 -10.64
C SER A 272 -17.24 -14.39 -9.33
N ALA A 273 -16.03 -13.96 -9.00
CA ALA A 273 -15.39 -14.30 -7.74
C ALA A 273 -15.02 -13.02 -6.98
N PRO A 274 -15.18 -12.98 -5.65
CA PRO A 274 -14.96 -11.77 -4.84
C PRO A 274 -13.49 -11.36 -4.76
N ARG A 275 -12.56 -12.28 -5.10
CA ARG A 275 -11.11 -12.03 -5.05
C ARG A 275 -10.46 -12.27 -6.40
N THR A 276 -9.50 -11.43 -6.76
CA THR A 276 -8.76 -11.51 -8.03
C THR A 276 -7.53 -12.40 -7.92
N ALA A 277 -6.97 -12.82 -9.08
CA ALA A 277 -5.67 -13.49 -9.12
C ALA A 277 -4.58 -12.65 -8.43
N GLY A 278 -3.61 -13.31 -7.78
CA GLY A 278 -2.58 -12.70 -6.94
C GLY A 278 -3.03 -12.43 -5.50
N THR A 279 -4.31 -12.64 -5.13
CA THR A 279 -4.74 -12.52 -3.73
C THR A 279 -4.13 -13.64 -2.89
N LYS A 280 -3.52 -13.25 -1.75
CA LYS A 280 -2.97 -14.18 -0.77
C LYS A 280 -4.00 -14.48 0.30
N ILE A 281 -4.06 -15.74 0.69
CA ILE A 281 -4.92 -16.22 1.77
C ILE A 281 -4.00 -16.93 2.74
N GLY A 282 -3.79 -16.29 3.89
CA GLY A 282 -3.12 -16.92 5.03
C GLY A 282 -4.15 -17.56 5.94
N ARG A 283 -3.89 -18.76 6.44
CA ARG A 283 -4.64 -19.38 7.52
C ARG A 283 -3.68 -19.79 8.62
N ALA A 284 -3.76 -19.13 9.77
CA ALA A 284 -3.32 -19.68 11.01
C ALA A 284 -4.46 -20.59 11.51
N HIS A 285 -4.23 -21.86 11.70
CA HIS A 285 -5.20 -22.71 12.38
C HIS A 285 -5.24 -22.36 13.86
N VAL A 286 -6.44 -22.06 14.31
CA VAL A 286 -6.83 -22.11 15.73
C VAL A 286 -6.80 -23.55 16.19
#